data_403fd3fc26e0f672d6f2927f8ffe7bf1
#
_entry.id   403fd3fc26e0f672d6f2927f8ffe7bf1
#
_cell.length_a   1.000
_cell.length_b   1.000
_cell.length_c   1.000
_cell.angle_alpha   90.00
_cell.angle_beta   90.00
_cell.angle_gamma   90.00
#
_symmetry.space_group_name_H-M   'P 1'
#
loop_
_entity.id
_entity.type
_entity.pdbx_description
1 polymer ?
#
loop_
_entity_poly.entity_id
_entity_poly.type
_entity_poly.pdbx_seq_one_letter_code
_entity_poly.pdbx_strand_id
1 'polypeptide(L)'
;MRRQCSISQPWLILTLLACPPVAWGQTTDCQTFVSQAPAGVSLQTEPIASETVRPPGASAGPLLVAHCKLTGRMAERIGQDGKPYHIGFEMRLPVQWNGRLLYQGGGGNDGVVRPAVGPQAAPGYALNRGFAVVTTDAGHQGPTANFGFDPIARTDNAYNAHDKVAVTAKELIKRFYSKPADRSYFIGCSGGGRQAMMFSQRFPSYFDGVIAMAPAMRVSKGATIAAAWDTQALQAIAPAGEDGKPVLSKALSDGDLSLIRKGILDACDAQDGVADGLVTNPAACQFDVASLQCNSGKTDACLAPKQVGALKKMFAGPKTSGGTPLYTTWPWDPGMGHSQNDWRGWKLGNALSSKANSRHVFLMEDALQGYFVTPPDRSLSIYQFDFDRDPQRMDAHAWIFNTADDVKLTGFQARGGKLMFIHGMADPIFSPHEMVDYYQRLTAENGAKTPDFSRLFLVPGMGHCQGGAAT
;
A
#
# COMPACT_ATOMS: atom_id res chain seq x y z
N MET A 1 3.53 58.21 42.98
CA MET A 1 2.35 58.90 43.49
C MET A 1 1.20 57.91 43.48
N ARG A 2 0.80 57.47 44.66
CA ARG A 2 -0.36 56.58 44.91
C ARG A 2 -1.63 57.43 44.88
N ARG A 3 -2.66 56.97 44.19
CA ARG A 3 -4.04 57.38 44.49
C ARG A 3 -4.86 56.14 44.67
N GLN A 4 -5.28 55.89 45.96
CA GLN A 4 -6.35 55.02 46.34
C GLN A 4 -7.68 55.64 45.92
N CYS A 5 -8.55 54.85 45.31
CA CYS A 5 -9.97 55.13 45.24
C CYS A 5 -10.70 53.96 45.93
N SER A 6 -11.30 54.28 47.04
CA SER A 6 -12.27 53.47 47.80
C SER A 6 -13.62 53.58 47.08
N ILE A 7 -14.24 52.42 46.75
CA ILE A 7 -15.64 52.38 46.33
C ILE A 7 -16.32 51.27 47.13
N SER A 8 -17.37 51.67 47.82
CA SER A 8 -18.32 50.90 48.60
C SER A 8 -19.09 49.89 47.78
N GLN A 9 -19.29 48.69 48.30
CA GLN A 9 -20.11 47.62 47.73
C GLN A 9 -21.61 47.97 47.73
N PRO A 10 -22.31 47.55 46.66
CA PRO A 10 -23.67 47.04 46.82
C PRO A 10 -23.72 45.57 46.37
N TRP A 11 -24.51 44.79 47.06
CA TRP A 11 -24.81 43.38 46.80
C TRP A 11 -25.37 43.16 45.38
N LEU A 12 -24.60 42.56 44.50
CA LEU A 12 -25.08 42.05 43.21
C LEU A 12 -25.32 40.53 43.36
N ILE A 13 -26.58 40.15 43.23
CA ILE A 13 -27.03 38.77 43.04
C ILE A 13 -26.43 38.25 41.76
N LEU A 14 -25.42 37.37 41.87
CA LEU A 14 -24.83 36.66 40.73
C LEU A 14 -25.81 35.55 40.30
N THR A 15 -26.66 35.86 39.31
CA THR A 15 -27.37 34.85 38.56
C THR A 15 -26.33 34.06 37.75
N LEU A 16 -25.98 32.86 38.21
CA LEU A 16 -25.25 31.86 37.44
C LEU A 16 -26.11 31.51 36.23
N LEU A 17 -25.80 32.12 35.08
CA LEU A 17 -26.21 31.62 33.77
C LEU A 17 -25.52 30.25 33.61
N ALA A 18 -26.25 29.17 33.92
CA ALA A 18 -25.85 27.84 33.54
C ALA A 18 -25.79 27.79 32.03
N CYS A 19 -24.59 27.77 31.43
CA CYS A 19 -24.43 27.39 30.05
C CYS A 19 -25.11 26.03 29.85
N PRO A 20 -26.03 25.91 28.86
CA PRO A 20 -26.61 24.60 28.58
C PRO A 20 -25.46 23.65 28.24
N PRO A 21 -25.48 22.39 28.77
CA PRO A 21 -24.50 21.41 28.34
C PRO A 21 -24.59 21.30 26.83
N VAL A 22 -23.45 21.42 26.15
CA VAL A 22 -23.35 21.11 24.74
C VAL A 22 -23.92 19.69 24.59
N ALA A 23 -25.09 19.58 23.96
CA ALA A 23 -25.72 18.32 23.70
C ALA A 23 -24.78 17.53 22.77
N TRP A 24 -24.00 16.65 23.35
CA TRP A 24 -23.29 15.60 22.61
C TRP A 24 -24.39 14.79 21.93
N GLY A 25 -24.42 14.79 20.60
CA GLY A 25 -25.39 13.99 19.85
C GLY A 25 -25.41 12.59 20.43
N GLN A 26 -26.60 12.08 20.74
CA GLN A 26 -26.77 10.76 21.33
C GLN A 26 -26.17 9.76 20.35
N THR A 27 -25.06 9.09 20.71
CA THR A 27 -24.56 7.95 19.97
C THR A 27 -25.58 6.82 20.10
N THR A 28 -25.96 6.22 18.98
CA THR A 28 -26.83 5.04 19.00
C THR A 28 -26.12 3.93 19.81
N ASP A 29 -26.89 3.18 20.61
CA ASP A 29 -26.33 2.03 21.32
C ASP A 29 -25.77 0.99 20.35
N CYS A 30 -24.53 0.57 20.55
CA CYS A 30 -23.84 -0.39 19.70
C CYS A 30 -24.61 -1.72 19.57
N GLN A 31 -25.23 -2.21 20.66
CA GLN A 31 -25.94 -3.49 20.62
C GLN A 31 -27.19 -3.46 19.74
N THR A 32 -27.90 -2.35 19.75
CA THR A 32 -29.14 -2.18 18.98
C THR A 32 -28.91 -1.69 17.56
N PHE A 33 -27.67 -1.20 17.24
CA PHE A 33 -27.34 -0.59 15.94
C PHE A 33 -27.46 -1.55 14.76
N VAL A 34 -27.42 -2.86 15.00
CA VAL A 34 -27.65 -3.88 13.96
C VAL A 34 -28.97 -3.67 13.22
N SER A 35 -30.00 -3.18 13.89
CA SER A 35 -31.33 -2.89 13.29
C SER A 35 -31.30 -1.71 12.32
N GLN A 36 -30.23 -0.92 12.30
CA GLN A 36 -30.05 0.23 11.42
C GLN A 36 -29.17 -0.08 10.20
N ALA A 37 -28.91 -1.36 9.90
CA ALA A 37 -28.19 -1.75 8.71
C ALA A 37 -28.82 -1.15 7.43
N PRO A 38 -28.02 -0.63 6.47
CA PRO A 38 -28.54 -0.23 5.16
C PRO A 38 -29.14 -1.42 4.41
N ALA A 39 -30.06 -1.15 3.49
CA ALA A 39 -30.64 -2.19 2.65
C ALA A 39 -29.55 -2.99 1.90
N GLY A 40 -29.64 -4.32 1.91
CA GLY A 40 -28.67 -5.22 1.29
C GLY A 40 -27.34 -5.39 2.06
N VAL A 41 -27.27 -4.88 3.29
CA VAL A 41 -26.11 -5.05 4.17
C VAL A 41 -26.51 -5.94 5.35
N SER A 42 -25.83 -7.07 5.51
CA SER A 42 -25.85 -7.87 6.73
C SER A 42 -24.82 -7.33 7.71
N LEU A 43 -25.22 -7.03 8.94
CA LEU A 43 -24.38 -6.36 9.93
C LEU A 43 -24.37 -7.13 11.26
N GLN A 44 -23.20 -7.24 11.87
CA GLN A 44 -23.01 -7.67 13.25
C GLN A 44 -22.34 -6.54 14.04
N THR A 45 -22.70 -6.40 15.30
CA THR A 45 -22.20 -5.33 16.17
C THR A 45 -21.63 -5.92 17.47
N GLU A 46 -20.51 -5.36 17.93
CA GLU A 46 -19.83 -5.80 19.15
C GLU A 46 -19.33 -4.55 19.91
N PRO A 47 -19.85 -4.26 21.12
CA PRO A 47 -19.33 -3.18 21.94
C PRO A 47 -17.98 -3.60 22.56
N ILE A 48 -16.94 -2.80 22.36
CA ILE A 48 -15.61 -3.01 22.92
C ILE A 48 -15.34 -1.94 23.98
N ALA A 49 -15.07 -2.37 25.22
CA ALA A 49 -14.72 -1.48 26.31
C ALA A 49 -13.30 -0.91 26.14
N SER A 50 -13.05 0.26 26.72
CA SER A 50 -11.71 0.90 26.66
C SER A 50 -10.65 0.03 27.34
N GLU A 51 -9.47 0.01 26.75
CA GLU A 51 -8.26 -0.63 27.30
C GLU A 51 -8.40 -2.13 27.62
N THR A 52 -9.33 -2.81 26.96
CA THR A 52 -9.53 -4.26 27.17
C THR A 52 -8.86 -5.12 26.11
N VAL A 53 -8.68 -4.60 24.88
CA VAL A 53 -8.16 -5.36 23.74
C VAL A 53 -7.07 -4.62 22.99
N ARG A 54 -6.18 -5.39 22.37
CA ARG A 54 -5.27 -4.95 21.29
C ARG A 54 -5.83 -5.33 19.93
N PRO A 55 -5.33 -4.72 18.85
CA PRO A 55 -5.65 -5.23 17.52
C PRO A 55 -5.30 -6.73 17.41
N PRO A 56 -6.12 -7.52 16.72
CA PRO A 56 -5.81 -8.94 16.47
C PRO A 56 -4.41 -9.12 15.87
N GLY A 57 -3.62 -10.04 16.46
CA GLY A 57 -2.24 -10.32 16.06
C GLY A 57 -1.19 -9.40 16.69
N ALA A 58 -1.56 -8.36 17.43
CA ALA A 58 -0.61 -7.50 18.12
C ALA A 58 -0.31 -8.02 19.54
N SER A 59 0.93 -8.47 19.78
CA SER A 59 1.42 -8.88 21.11
C SER A 59 1.81 -7.70 21.99
N ALA A 60 2.11 -6.55 21.41
CA ALA A 60 2.54 -5.31 22.08
C ALA A 60 1.85 -4.08 21.45
N GLY A 61 2.06 -2.91 22.05
CA GLY A 61 1.50 -1.65 21.57
C GLY A 61 0.28 -1.20 22.37
N PRO A 62 -0.34 -0.06 21.98
CA PRO A 62 -1.44 0.53 22.72
C PRO A 62 -2.71 -0.32 22.70
N LEU A 63 -3.44 -0.32 23.81
CA LEU A 63 -4.79 -0.86 23.88
C LEU A 63 -5.75 0.06 23.11
N LEU A 64 -6.87 -0.50 22.66
CA LEU A 64 -7.86 0.25 21.89
C LEU A 64 -8.81 1.01 22.82
N VAL A 65 -9.24 2.19 22.38
CA VAL A 65 -10.28 2.98 23.06
C VAL A 65 -11.65 2.29 22.98
N ALA A 66 -12.61 2.72 23.81
CA ALA A 66 -13.99 2.25 23.73
C ALA A 66 -14.60 2.56 22.34
N HIS A 67 -15.18 1.55 21.70
CA HIS A 67 -15.75 1.68 20.36
C HIS A 67 -16.80 0.61 20.06
N CYS A 68 -17.64 0.85 19.08
CA CYS A 68 -18.50 -0.14 18.47
C CYS A 68 -17.79 -0.77 17.27
N LYS A 69 -17.56 -2.08 17.30
CA LYS A 69 -17.04 -2.84 16.16
C LYS A 69 -18.20 -3.35 15.33
N LEU A 70 -18.16 -3.09 14.06
CA LEU A 70 -19.13 -3.56 13.05
C LEU A 70 -18.40 -4.55 12.13
N THR A 71 -19.04 -5.70 11.88
CA THR A 71 -18.63 -6.63 10.82
C THR A 71 -19.79 -6.74 9.85
N GLY A 72 -19.55 -6.44 8.58
CA GLY A 72 -20.60 -6.38 7.58
C GLY A 72 -20.30 -7.19 6.34
N ARG A 73 -21.37 -7.58 5.64
CA ARG A 73 -21.36 -8.24 4.33
C ARG A 73 -22.40 -7.60 3.43
N MET A 74 -22.08 -7.53 2.13
CA MET A 74 -23.01 -7.04 1.10
C MET A 74 -22.73 -7.71 -0.24
N ALA A 75 -23.67 -7.58 -1.18
CA ALA A 75 -23.58 -8.11 -2.53
C ALA A 75 -23.26 -9.62 -2.57
N GLU A 76 -23.92 -10.39 -1.70
CA GLU A 76 -23.78 -11.85 -1.68
C GLU A 76 -24.31 -12.46 -2.98
N ARG A 77 -23.55 -13.36 -3.59
CA ARG A 77 -23.88 -13.99 -4.85
C ARG A 77 -23.11 -15.29 -5.09
N ILE A 78 -23.55 -16.06 -6.05
CA ILE A 78 -22.76 -17.16 -6.63
C ILE A 78 -22.09 -16.63 -7.90
N GLY A 79 -20.78 -16.82 -8.02
CA GLY A 79 -19.99 -16.43 -9.18
C GLY A 79 -20.20 -17.35 -10.38
N GLN A 80 -19.64 -16.96 -11.54
CA GLN A 80 -19.66 -17.79 -12.75
C GLN A 80 -18.82 -19.07 -12.59
N ASP A 81 -17.88 -19.08 -11.67
CA ASP A 81 -17.07 -20.23 -11.28
C ASP A 81 -17.77 -21.15 -10.24
N GLY A 82 -19.05 -20.88 -9.93
CA GLY A 82 -19.86 -21.63 -8.97
C GLY A 82 -19.54 -21.38 -7.50
N LYS A 83 -18.64 -20.44 -7.17
CA LYS A 83 -18.26 -20.15 -5.80
C LYS A 83 -19.09 -19.00 -5.20
N PRO A 84 -19.28 -19.00 -3.87
CA PRO A 84 -19.89 -17.87 -3.18
C PRO A 84 -18.93 -16.69 -3.10
N TYR A 85 -19.44 -15.49 -3.36
CA TYR A 85 -18.76 -14.20 -3.23
C TYR A 85 -19.60 -13.23 -2.42
N HIS A 86 -18.94 -12.36 -1.69
CA HIS A 86 -19.54 -11.20 -1.05
C HIS A 86 -18.47 -10.12 -0.85
N ILE A 87 -18.89 -8.90 -0.55
CA ILE A 87 -18.00 -7.84 -0.10
C ILE A 87 -18.07 -7.80 1.42
N GLY A 88 -16.99 -8.22 2.08
CA GLY A 88 -16.83 -8.16 3.52
C GLY A 88 -16.15 -6.86 3.96
N PHE A 89 -16.53 -6.33 5.12
CA PHE A 89 -15.87 -5.17 5.73
C PHE A 89 -15.90 -5.23 7.26
N GLU A 90 -14.92 -4.59 7.88
CA GLU A 90 -14.93 -4.24 9.29
C GLU A 90 -14.92 -2.72 9.43
N MET A 91 -15.71 -2.21 10.38
CA MET A 91 -15.71 -0.80 10.75
C MET A 91 -15.69 -0.65 12.26
N ARG A 92 -14.94 0.33 12.79
CA ARG A 92 -14.91 0.66 14.20
C ARG A 92 -15.28 2.11 14.42
N LEU A 93 -16.26 2.32 15.28
CA LEU A 93 -16.86 3.61 15.59
C LEU A 93 -16.51 3.98 17.06
N PRO A 94 -15.52 4.86 17.31
CA PRO A 94 -15.11 5.20 18.66
C PRO A 94 -16.21 6.00 19.39
N VAL A 95 -16.35 5.75 20.69
CA VAL A 95 -17.31 6.49 21.53
C VAL A 95 -16.99 7.99 21.52
N GLN A 96 -15.71 8.34 21.60
CA GLN A 96 -15.24 9.72 21.45
C GLN A 96 -14.78 9.99 20.01
N TRP A 97 -15.77 10.18 19.15
CA TRP A 97 -15.50 10.43 17.75
C TRP A 97 -15.11 11.89 17.47
N ASN A 98 -14.03 12.09 16.70
CA ASN A 98 -13.51 13.40 16.34
C ASN A 98 -14.11 14.02 15.06
N GLY A 99 -15.20 13.47 14.54
CA GLY A 99 -15.84 13.93 13.30
C GLY A 99 -15.19 13.40 12.01
N ARG A 100 -14.22 12.48 12.08
CA ARG A 100 -13.43 12.06 10.91
C ARG A 100 -13.60 10.57 10.60
N LEU A 101 -13.65 10.27 9.29
CA LEU A 101 -13.56 8.91 8.74
C LEU A 101 -12.16 8.66 8.21
N LEU A 102 -11.60 7.49 8.51
CA LEU A 102 -10.43 6.94 7.83
C LEU A 102 -10.80 5.63 7.15
N TYR A 103 -10.62 5.57 5.84
CA TYR A 103 -10.65 4.31 5.09
C TYR A 103 -9.22 3.76 5.01
N GLN A 104 -9.00 2.59 5.56
CA GLN A 104 -7.73 1.88 5.54
C GLN A 104 -7.73 0.94 4.34
N GLY A 105 -6.87 1.20 3.34
CA GLY A 105 -6.68 0.34 2.17
C GLY A 105 -6.07 -1.00 2.52
N GLY A 106 -6.29 -1.96 1.67
CA GLY A 106 -5.76 -3.31 1.79
C GLY A 106 -4.38 -3.50 1.14
N GLY A 107 -4.18 -4.61 0.46
CA GLY A 107 -2.93 -4.91 -0.25
C GLY A 107 -2.77 -6.38 -0.61
N GLY A 108 -1.75 -6.68 -1.40
CA GLY A 108 -1.58 -7.99 -2.01
C GLY A 108 -2.74 -8.26 -2.98
N ASN A 109 -3.27 -9.48 -2.95
CA ASN A 109 -4.48 -9.83 -3.71
C ASN A 109 -5.79 -9.49 -2.94
N ASP A 110 -5.71 -8.80 -1.78
CA ASP A 110 -6.78 -8.58 -0.79
C ASP A 110 -7.40 -9.93 -0.32
N GLY A 111 -8.71 -10.05 -0.21
CA GLY A 111 -9.40 -11.30 0.20
C GLY A 111 -9.49 -11.53 1.71
N VAL A 112 -9.01 -10.58 2.50
CA VAL A 112 -9.00 -10.65 3.97
C VAL A 112 -9.40 -9.29 4.55
N VAL A 113 -10.43 -9.28 5.36
CA VAL A 113 -10.81 -8.10 6.15
C VAL A 113 -9.79 -7.94 7.28
N ARG A 114 -8.97 -6.89 7.21
CA ARG A 114 -7.99 -6.56 8.26
C ARG A 114 -8.66 -5.81 9.41
N PRO A 115 -8.07 -5.79 10.62
CA PRO A 115 -8.61 -4.96 11.71
C PRO A 115 -8.67 -3.47 11.31
N ALA A 116 -9.85 -2.86 11.46
CA ALA A 116 -10.10 -1.45 11.12
C ALA A 116 -9.64 -0.52 12.26
N VAL A 117 -8.34 -0.41 12.47
CA VAL A 117 -7.75 0.43 13.53
C VAL A 117 -6.96 1.61 12.98
N GLY A 118 -6.65 1.59 11.69
CA GLY A 118 -5.79 2.56 11.03
C GLY A 118 -4.30 2.37 11.35
N PRO A 119 -3.41 3.15 10.72
CA PRO A 119 -1.99 3.08 10.99
C PRO A 119 -1.67 3.49 12.42
N GLN A 120 -0.65 2.83 12.99
CA GLN A 120 -0.10 3.21 14.27
C GLN A 120 0.84 4.42 14.09
N ALA A 121 0.60 5.46 14.87
CA ALA A 121 1.49 6.60 15.04
C ALA A 121 1.26 7.16 16.44
N ALA A 122 2.27 7.79 17.06
CA ALA A 122 2.09 8.33 18.42
C ALA A 122 0.90 9.30 18.48
N PRO A 123 -0.01 9.20 19.49
CA PRO A 123 0.04 8.33 20.67
C PRO A 123 -0.62 6.94 20.48
N GLY A 124 -0.98 6.49 19.29
CA GLY A 124 -1.62 5.19 19.06
C GLY A 124 -2.18 5.04 17.66
N TYR A 125 -3.10 4.11 17.48
CA TYR A 125 -3.80 3.90 16.21
C TYR A 125 -4.71 5.08 15.86
N ALA A 126 -5.12 5.20 14.59
CA ALA A 126 -6.07 6.25 14.19
C ALA A 126 -7.40 6.15 14.98
N LEU A 127 -7.87 4.93 15.28
CA LEU A 127 -9.01 4.69 16.14
C LEU A 127 -8.83 5.33 17.54
N ASN A 128 -7.63 5.20 18.14
CA ASN A 128 -7.31 5.80 19.44
C ASN A 128 -7.31 7.34 19.41
N ARG A 129 -7.15 7.92 18.22
CA ARG A 129 -7.24 9.38 17.98
C ARG A 129 -8.64 9.84 17.61
N GLY A 130 -9.63 8.98 17.79
CA GLY A 130 -11.05 9.27 17.59
C GLY A 130 -11.53 9.18 16.14
N PHE A 131 -10.77 8.60 15.21
CA PHE A 131 -11.27 8.35 13.87
C PHE A 131 -12.23 7.15 13.86
N ALA A 132 -13.35 7.26 13.16
CA ALA A 132 -14.05 6.09 12.66
C ALA A 132 -13.20 5.45 11.56
N VAL A 133 -12.97 4.13 11.63
CA VAL A 133 -12.09 3.44 10.68
C VAL A 133 -12.84 2.33 9.98
N VAL A 134 -12.64 2.17 8.66
CA VAL A 134 -13.22 1.08 7.85
C VAL A 134 -12.15 0.42 6.99
N THR A 135 -12.31 -0.88 6.74
CA THR A 135 -11.50 -1.69 5.81
C THR A 135 -12.38 -2.76 5.16
N THR A 136 -11.89 -3.37 4.05
CA THR A 136 -12.63 -4.40 3.29
C THR A 136 -11.70 -5.51 2.79
N ASP A 137 -12.29 -6.66 2.44
CA ASP A 137 -11.62 -7.77 1.73
C ASP A 137 -11.51 -7.54 0.21
N ALA A 138 -11.99 -6.42 -0.29
CA ALA A 138 -12.03 -6.11 -1.72
C ALA A 138 -12.94 -7.04 -2.56
N GLY A 139 -13.97 -7.64 -1.95
CA GLY A 139 -15.05 -8.32 -2.65
C GLY A 139 -14.85 -9.80 -2.93
N HIS A 140 -13.87 -10.43 -2.30
CA HIS A 140 -13.69 -11.88 -2.36
C HIS A 140 -13.07 -12.40 -1.06
N GLN A 141 -13.09 -13.71 -0.86
CA GLN A 141 -12.59 -14.38 0.34
C GLN A 141 -11.36 -15.22 0.02
N GLY A 142 -10.36 -15.12 0.88
CA GLY A 142 -9.07 -15.80 0.78
C GLY A 142 -8.02 -15.01 -0.04
N PRO A 143 -6.73 -15.13 0.33
CA PRO A 143 -5.65 -14.27 -0.20
C PRO A 143 -5.15 -14.68 -1.59
N THR A 144 -5.74 -15.72 -2.21
CA THR A 144 -5.34 -16.21 -3.53
C THR A 144 -6.06 -15.48 -4.65
N ALA A 145 -5.47 -15.48 -5.84
CA ALA A 145 -6.03 -14.87 -7.04
C ALA A 145 -7.15 -15.68 -7.72
N ASN A 146 -7.73 -16.68 -7.03
CA ASN A 146 -8.79 -17.51 -7.59
C ASN A 146 -10.07 -16.74 -7.93
N PHE A 147 -10.31 -15.61 -7.28
CA PHE A 147 -11.43 -14.72 -7.60
C PHE A 147 -11.41 -14.21 -9.06
N GLY A 148 -10.25 -14.21 -9.69
CA GLY A 148 -10.10 -13.73 -11.05
C GLY A 148 -10.82 -14.56 -12.11
N PHE A 149 -11.26 -15.79 -11.78
CA PHE A 149 -12.12 -16.61 -12.65
C PHE A 149 -13.57 -16.12 -12.68
N ASP A 150 -13.95 -15.21 -11.80
CA ASP A 150 -15.23 -14.52 -11.84
C ASP A 150 -15.05 -13.04 -12.24
N PRO A 151 -15.61 -12.59 -13.38
CA PRO A 151 -15.42 -11.20 -13.86
C PRO A 151 -15.95 -10.13 -12.92
N ILE A 152 -17.00 -10.44 -12.14
CA ILE A 152 -17.56 -9.48 -11.16
C ILE A 152 -16.61 -9.36 -9.98
N ALA A 153 -16.05 -10.47 -9.46
CA ALA A 153 -15.06 -10.42 -8.39
C ALA A 153 -13.77 -9.70 -8.82
N ARG A 154 -13.35 -9.83 -10.08
CA ARG A 154 -12.23 -9.02 -10.64
C ARG A 154 -12.55 -7.53 -10.58
N THR A 155 -13.77 -7.13 -10.96
CA THR A 155 -14.22 -5.74 -10.91
C THR A 155 -14.36 -5.24 -9.47
N ASP A 156 -14.88 -6.09 -8.57
CA ASP A 156 -14.98 -5.79 -7.14
C ASP A 156 -13.59 -5.51 -6.55
N ASN A 157 -12.60 -6.37 -6.80
CA ASN A 157 -11.22 -6.18 -6.35
C ASN A 157 -10.56 -4.93 -6.97
N ALA A 158 -10.85 -4.64 -8.24
CA ALA A 158 -10.26 -3.48 -8.91
C ALA A 158 -10.74 -2.16 -8.29
N TYR A 159 -12.05 -1.99 -8.05
CA TYR A 159 -12.62 -0.72 -7.55
C TYR A 159 -14.02 -0.81 -6.94
N ASN A 160 -14.90 -1.71 -7.38
CA ASN A 160 -16.33 -1.66 -7.07
C ASN A 160 -16.64 -2.00 -5.60
N ALA A 161 -15.91 -2.97 -5.00
CA ALA A 161 -16.05 -3.25 -3.57
C ALA A 161 -15.65 -2.04 -2.72
N HIS A 162 -14.59 -1.35 -3.10
CA HIS A 162 -14.12 -0.15 -2.39
C HIS A 162 -15.12 1.00 -2.48
N ASP A 163 -15.74 1.21 -3.65
CA ASP A 163 -16.83 2.16 -3.86
C ASP A 163 -17.99 1.88 -2.91
N LYS A 164 -18.54 0.67 -2.96
CA LYS A 164 -19.69 0.26 -2.14
C LYS A 164 -19.42 0.38 -0.64
N VAL A 165 -18.23 -0.05 -0.19
CA VAL A 165 -17.85 0.05 1.23
C VAL A 165 -17.67 1.51 1.65
N ALA A 166 -17.12 2.39 0.81
CA ALA A 166 -16.97 3.80 1.14
C ALA A 166 -18.33 4.50 1.32
N VAL A 167 -19.28 4.24 0.43
CA VAL A 167 -20.66 4.76 0.53
C VAL A 167 -21.34 4.24 1.80
N THR A 168 -21.27 2.92 2.02
CA THR A 168 -21.88 2.27 3.20
C THR A 168 -21.28 2.79 4.51
N ALA A 169 -19.96 2.96 4.59
CA ALA A 169 -19.30 3.47 5.79
C ALA A 169 -19.75 4.90 6.14
N LYS A 170 -19.92 5.77 5.14
CA LYS A 170 -20.44 7.13 5.34
C LYS A 170 -21.88 7.13 5.83
N GLU A 171 -22.70 6.22 5.30
CA GLU A 171 -24.10 6.06 5.75
C GLU A 171 -24.15 5.53 7.18
N LEU A 172 -23.36 4.53 7.54
CA LEU A 172 -23.29 3.99 8.89
C LEU A 172 -22.84 5.06 9.90
N ILE A 173 -21.87 5.90 9.56
CA ILE A 173 -21.45 7.05 10.40
C ILE A 173 -22.63 7.98 10.65
N LYS A 174 -23.34 8.38 9.57
CA LYS A 174 -24.47 9.29 9.69
C LYS A 174 -25.59 8.71 10.58
N ARG A 175 -25.84 7.41 10.50
CA ARG A 175 -26.84 6.73 11.33
C ARG A 175 -26.38 6.63 12.80
N PHE A 176 -25.13 6.23 13.02
CA PHE A 176 -24.59 6.00 14.37
C PHE A 176 -24.40 7.28 15.19
N TYR A 177 -23.82 8.32 14.56
CA TYR A 177 -23.55 9.61 15.23
C TYR A 177 -24.59 10.69 14.96
N SER A 178 -25.66 10.38 14.21
CA SER A 178 -26.71 11.33 13.78
C SER A 178 -26.19 12.52 12.98
N LYS A 179 -24.96 12.44 12.45
CA LYS A 179 -24.35 13.43 11.59
C LYS A 179 -23.33 12.80 10.63
N PRO A 180 -23.09 13.37 9.43
CA PRO A 180 -22.04 12.89 8.54
C PRO A 180 -20.65 13.17 9.10
N ALA A 181 -19.63 12.52 8.55
CA ALA A 181 -18.24 12.87 8.84
C ALA A 181 -17.92 14.28 8.31
N ASP A 182 -17.24 15.08 9.14
CA ASP A 182 -16.78 16.43 8.78
C ASP A 182 -15.67 16.36 7.72
N ARG A 183 -14.83 15.33 7.80
CA ARG A 183 -13.75 15.01 6.85
C ARG A 183 -13.58 13.51 6.70
N SER A 184 -13.23 13.08 5.48
CA SER A 184 -12.97 11.70 5.14
C SER A 184 -11.57 11.56 4.54
N TYR A 185 -10.82 10.57 5.01
CA TYR A 185 -9.46 10.30 4.56
C TYR A 185 -9.31 8.87 4.07
N PHE A 186 -8.41 8.67 3.12
CA PHE A 186 -7.97 7.35 2.68
C PHE A 186 -6.46 7.22 2.88
N ILE A 187 -6.00 6.06 3.36
CA ILE A 187 -4.59 5.72 3.42
C ILE A 187 -4.39 4.28 2.99
N GLY A 188 -3.40 4.03 2.13
CA GLY A 188 -3.03 2.68 1.74
C GLY A 188 -1.66 2.60 1.12
N CYS A 189 -1.04 1.42 1.24
CA CYS A 189 0.24 1.10 0.63
C CYS A 189 0.10 -0.06 -0.35
N SER A 190 0.96 -0.14 -1.37
CA SER A 190 0.94 -1.26 -2.32
C SER A 190 -0.36 -1.30 -3.14
N GLY A 191 -1.09 -2.41 -3.10
CA GLY A 191 -2.47 -2.48 -3.60
C GLY A 191 -3.36 -1.40 -3.00
N GLY A 192 -3.21 -1.09 -1.69
CA GLY A 192 -3.89 0.02 -1.03
C GLY A 192 -3.48 1.39 -1.57
N GLY A 193 -2.23 1.57 -1.97
CA GLY A 193 -1.78 2.78 -2.66
C GLY A 193 -2.44 2.93 -4.04
N ARG A 194 -2.62 1.83 -4.78
CA ARG A 194 -3.42 1.81 -6.02
C ARG A 194 -4.87 2.18 -5.76
N GLN A 195 -5.47 1.63 -4.69
CA GLN A 195 -6.84 1.97 -4.27
C GLN A 195 -6.97 3.46 -3.92
N ALA A 196 -5.96 4.04 -3.27
CA ALA A 196 -5.88 5.47 -3.00
C ALA A 196 -5.92 6.32 -4.27
N MET A 197 -5.11 5.97 -5.26
CA MET A 197 -5.11 6.64 -6.57
C MET A 197 -6.44 6.44 -7.30
N MET A 198 -6.98 5.24 -7.30
CA MET A 198 -8.28 4.94 -7.88
C MET A 198 -9.39 5.85 -7.32
N PHE A 199 -9.40 6.08 -6.00
CA PHE A 199 -10.37 7.00 -5.41
C PHE A 199 -10.17 8.44 -5.86
N SER A 200 -8.95 8.94 -5.94
CA SER A 200 -8.70 10.31 -6.41
C SER A 200 -9.06 10.52 -7.88
N GLN A 201 -9.01 9.46 -8.68
CA GLN A 201 -9.28 9.47 -10.12
C GLN A 201 -10.76 9.20 -10.45
N ARG A 202 -11.31 8.06 -9.97
CA ARG A 202 -12.66 7.58 -10.33
C ARG A 202 -13.77 8.10 -9.43
N PHE A 203 -13.45 8.34 -8.13
CA PHE A 203 -14.43 8.77 -7.12
C PHE A 203 -13.93 10.01 -6.38
N PRO A 204 -13.62 11.10 -7.10
CA PRO A 204 -12.94 12.27 -6.55
C PRO A 204 -13.71 12.97 -5.43
N SER A 205 -15.02 12.70 -5.27
CA SER A 205 -15.86 13.30 -4.24
C SER A 205 -15.81 12.58 -2.88
N TYR A 206 -15.13 11.42 -2.77
CA TYR A 206 -15.29 10.58 -1.58
C TYR A 206 -14.38 10.98 -0.42
N PHE A 207 -13.15 11.43 -0.68
CA PHE A 207 -12.17 11.71 0.36
C PHE A 207 -11.59 13.12 0.23
N ASP A 208 -11.41 13.81 1.36
CA ASP A 208 -10.79 15.12 1.44
C ASP A 208 -9.27 15.04 1.38
N GLY A 209 -8.70 13.98 1.92
CA GLY A 209 -7.27 13.70 1.89
C GLY A 209 -7.00 12.23 1.57
N VAL A 210 -6.02 12.00 0.72
CA VAL A 210 -5.62 10.67 0.24
C VAL A 210 -4.11 10.52 0.39
N ILE A 211 -3.67 9.42 1.00
CA ILE A 211 -2.26 9.05 1.10
C ILE A 211 -2.04 7.75 0.31
N ALA A 212 -1.29 7.83 -0.78
CA ALA A 212 -0.90 6.70 -1.61
C ALA A 212 0.58 6.37 -1.36
N MET A 213 0.83 5.26 -0.64
CA MET A 213 2.17 4.81 -0.34
C MET A 213 2.57 3.70 -1.30
N ALA A 214 3.78 3.77 -1.85
CA ALA A 214 4.32 2.76 -2.78
C ALA A 214 3.24 2.16 -3.70
N PRO A 215 2.49 2.99 -4.45
CA PRO A 215 1.27 2.55 -5.12
C PRO A 215 1.57 1.58 -6.28
N ALA A 216 0.80 0.51 -6.35
CA ALA A 216 0.84 -0.47 -7.43
C ALA A 216 0.19 0.07 -8.71
N MET A 217 0.76 1.13 -9.31
CA MET A 217 0.12 1.91 -10.38
C MET A 217 -0.11 1.11 -11.66
N ARG A 218 0.93 0.40 -12.16
CA ARG A 218 0.87 -0.47 -13.35
C ARG A 218 1.07 -1.93 -12.93
N VAL A 219 0.36 -2.40 -11.92
CA VAL A 219 0.58 -3.72 -11.36
C VAL A 219 0.28 -4.83 -12.36
N SER A 220 -0.78 -4.68 -13.14
CA SER A 220 -1.25 -5.70 -14.08
C SER A 220 -0.36 -5.86 -15.33
N LYS A 221 0.40 -4.83 -15.69
CA LYS A 221 1.15 -4.81 -16.96
C LYS A 221 2.61 -4.42 -16.80
N GLY A 222 3.00 -3.85 -15.70
CA GLY A 222 4.36 -3.38 -15.43
C GLY A 222 5.05 -4.21 -14.38
N ALA A 223 4.68 -4.03 -13.12
CA ALA A 223 5.37 -4.64 -11.99
C ALA A 223 5.29 -6.18 -11.98
N THR A 224 4.19 -6.77 -12.46
CA THR A 224 4.08 -8.24 -12.58
C THR A 224 5.01 -8.78 -13.66
N ILE A 225 5.14 -8.09 -14.80
CA ILE A 225 6.10 -8.41 -15.85
C ILE A 225 7.53 -8.26 -15.33
N ALA A 226 7.80 -7.22 -14.54
CA ALA A 226 9.10 -7.03 -13.90
C ALA A 226 9.42 -8.15 -12.91
N ALA A 227 8.44 -8.66 -12.17
CA ALA A 227 8.64 -9.82 -11.29
C ALA A 227 9.05 -11.08 -12.07
N ALA A 228 8.45 -11.32 -13.25
CA ALA A 228 8.87 -12.39 -14.14
C ALA A 228 10.29 -12.18 -14.68
N TRP A 229 10.62 -10.94 -15.06
CA TRP A 229 11.95 -10.57 -15.55
C TRP A 229 13.05 -10.82 -14.52
N ASP A 230 12.83 -10.40 -13.27
CA ASP A 230 13.74 -10.61 -12.17
C ASP A 230 13.89 -12.09 -11.82
N THR A 231 12.76 -12.82 -11.78
CA THR A 231 12.74 -14.25 -11.51
C THR A 231 13.57 -15.01 -12.54
N GLN A 232 13.43 -14.69 -13.84
CA GLN A 232 14.22 -15.32 -14.90
C GLN A 232 15.70 -14.92 -14.87
N ALA A 233 16.04 -13.71 -14.45
CA ALA A 233 17.43 -13.29 -14.24
C ALA A 233 18.09 -14.09 -13.10
N LEU A 234 17.37 -14.26 -12.00
CA LEU A 234 17.84 -15.01 -10.82
C LEU A 234 17.89 -16.53 -11.07
N GLN A 235 16.91 -17.09 -11.78
CA GLN A 235 16.87 -18.51 -12.15
C GLN A 235 18.11 -18.91 -12.97
N ALA A 236 18.63 -18.02 -13.81
CA ALA A 236 19.81 -18.29 -14.64
C ALA A 236 21.11 -18.49 -13.83
N ILE A 237 21.11 -18.09 -12.54
CA ILE A 237 22.27 -18.16 -11.66
C ILE A 237 22.01 -18.94 -10.37
N ALA A 238 20.76 -19.31 -10.10
CA ALA A 238 20.36 -20.08 -8.93
C ALA A 238 20.69 -21.57 -9.11
N PRO A 239 21.15 -22.28 -8.08
CA PRO A 239 21.28 -23.74 -8.15
C PRO A 239 19.89 -24.41 -8.19
N ALA A 240 19.83 -25.60 -8.79
CA ALA A 240 18.65 -26.44 -8.73
C ALA A 240 18.41 -26.94 -7.30
N GLY A 241 17.17 -26.97 -6.87
CA GLY A 241 16.73 -27.59 -5.63
C GLY A 241 16.45 -29.10 -5.80
N GLU A 242 16.04 -29.75 -4.72
CA GLU A 242 15.68 -31.16 -4.71
C GLU A 242 14.50 -31.50 -5.64
N ASP A 243 13.60 -30.56 -5.87
CA ASP A 243 12.45 -30.65 -6.77
C ASP A 243 12.78 -30.26 -8.22
N GLY A 244 14.07 -30.04 -8.53
CA GLY A 244 14.54 -29.60 -9.84
C GLY A 244 14.27 -28.11 -10.16
N LYS A 245 13.58 -27.37 -9.27
CA LYS A 245 13.31 -25.95 -9.45
C LYS A 245 14.47 -25.08 -8.95
N PRO A 246 14.66 -23.87 -9.49
CA PRO A 246 15.73 -22.97 -9.06
C PRO A 246 15.48 -22.47 -7.64
N VAL A 247 16.49 -22.59 -6.76
CA VAL A 247 16.45 -22.03 -5.41
C VAL A 247 16.92 -20.58 -5.46
N LEU A 248 16.01 -19.65 -5.76
CA LEU A 248 16.32 -18.24 -5.98
C LEU A 248 17.04 -17.58 -4.80
N SER A 249 16.77 -18.03 -3.56
CA SER A 249 17.41 -17.52 -2.35
C SER A 249 18.95 -17.77 -2.31
N LYS A 250 19.44 -18.68 -3.13
CA LYS A 250 20.87 -18.99 -3.26
C LYS A 250 21.54 -18.33 -4.47
N ALA A 251 20.80 -17.57 -5.28
CA ALA A 251 21.37 -16.80 -6.41
C ALA A 251 22.31 -15.69 -5.94
N LEU A 252 21.95 -15.04 -4.83
CA LEU A 252 22.75 -14.04 -4.14
C LEU A 252 22.70 -14.33 -2.63
N SER A 253 23.86 -14.43 -1.99
CA SER A 253 23.97 -14.58 -0.55
C SER A 253 23.69 -13.27 0.18
N ASP A 254 23.52 -13.31 1.51
CA ASP A 254 23.45 -12.10 2.33
C ASP A 254 24.76 -11.29 2.30
N GLY A 255 25.90 -12.00 2.16
CA GLY A 255 27.21 -11.37 1.94
C GLY A 255 27.27 -10.61 0.61
N ASP A 256 26.71 -11.19 -0.48
CA ASP A 256 26.63 -10.50 -1.77
C ASP A 256 25.76 -9.24 -1.69
N LEU A 257 24.60 -9.28 -1.03
CA LEU A 257 23.76 -8.10 -0.82
C LEU A 257 24.45 -7.04 0.03
N SER A 258 25.16 -7.44 1.08
CA SER A 258 25.96 -6.52 1.91
C SER A 258 27.08 -5.88 1.13
N LEU A 259 27.75 -6.63 0.24
CA LEU A 259 28.78 -6.11 -0.64
C LEU A 259 28.23 -5.08 -1.63
N ILE A 260 27.06 -5.34 -2.22
CA ILE A 260 26.39 -4.40 -3.13
C ILE A 260 26.01 -3.13 -2.37
N ARG A 261 25.40 -3.26 -1.18
CA ARG A 261 25.06 -2.12 -0.32
C ARG A 261 26.30 -1.27 -0.03
N LYS A 262 27.40 -1.91 0.35
CA LYS A 262 28.66 -1.20 0.60
C LYS A 262 29.16 -0.47 -0.64
N GLY A 263 29.16 -1.11 -1.81
CA GLY A 263 29.58 -0.49 -3.07
C GLY A 263 28.73 0.72 -3.46
N ILE A 264 27.39 0.68 -3.21
CA ILE A 264 26.52 1.83 -3.43
C ILE A 264 26.89 2.98 -2.48
N LEU A 265 27.11 2.70 -1.19
CA LEU A 265 27.48 3.71 -0.21
C LEU A 265 28.87 4.30 -0.50
N ASP A 266 29.84 3.47 -0.79
CA ASP A 266 31.21 3.95 -1.15
C ASP A 266 31.18 4.90 -2.36
N ALA A 267 30.26 4.68 -3.30
CA ALA A 267 30.13 5.50 -4.51
C ALA A 267 29.28 6.77 -4.34
N CYS A 268 28.27 6.74 -3.46
CA CYS A 268 27.18 7.72 -3.52
C CYS A 268 26.84 8.40 -2.20
N ASP A 269 27.18 7.82 -1.03
CA ASP A 269 26.73 8.31 0.28
C ASP A 269 27.14 9.78 0.53
N ALA A 270 28.40 10.11 0.26
CA ALA A 270 28.91 11.47 0.49
C ALA A 270 28.47 12.50 -0.57
N GLN A 271 27.76 12.11 -1.63
CA GLN A 271 27.41 13.01 -2.76
C GLN A 271 26.32 14.02 -2.42
N ASP A 272 25.53 13.78 -1.38
CA ASP A 272 24.54 14.75 -0.87
C ASP A 272 25.10 15.66 0.24
N GLY A 273 26.40 15.50 0.59
CA GLY A 273 27.13 16.29 1.58
C GLY A 273 27.20 15.67 2.96
N VAL A 274 26.60 14.48 3.18
CA VAL A 274 26.62 13.76 4.46
C VAL A 274 26.92 12.28 4.20
N ALA A 275 27.79 11.66 5.00
CA ALA A 275 28.03 10.22 4.95
C ALA A 275 27.30 9.56 6.12
N ASP A 276 26.00 9.27 5.93
CA ASP A 276 25.10 8.77 6.98
C ASP A 276 24.48 7.40 6.69
N GLY A 277 24.92 6.76 5.61
CA GLY A 277 24.43 5.45 5.18
C GLY A 277 23.14 5.50 4.34
N LEU A 278 22.75 6.68 3.86
CA LEU A 278 21.64 6.92 2.96
C LEU A 278 22.12 7.62 1.67
N VAL A 279 21.38 7.44 0.60
CA VAL A 279 21.61 8.14 -0.68
C VAL A 279 20.40 9.04 -0.93
N THR A 280 20.45 10.29 -0.46
CA THR A 280 19.32 11.22 -0.57
C THR A 280 19.23 11.90 -1.94
N ASN A 281 20.31 11.84 -2.74
CA ASN A 281 20.31 12.28 -4.14
C ASN A 281 20.60 11.12 -5.12
N PRO A 282 19.65 10.19 -5.31
CA PRO A 282 19.87 9.03 -6.16
C PRO A 282 20.11 9.38 -7.64
N ALA A 283 19.66 10.55 -8.09
CA ALA A 283 19.92 11.02 -9.47
C ALA A 283 21.40 11.35 -9.73
N ALA A 284 22.15 11.72 -8.70
CA ALA A 284 23.59 11.96 -8.79
C ALA A 284 24.42 10.67 -8.63
N CYS A 285 23.83 9.61 -8.09
CA CYS A 285 24.52 8.35 -7.82
C CYS A 285 24.88 7.62 -9.12
N GLN A 286 26.17 7.45 -9.38
CA GLN A 286 26.71 6.77 -10.55
C GLN A 286 27.37 5.44 -10.20
N PHE A 287 26.68 4.62 -9.40
CA PHE A 287 27.17 3.29 -9.05
C PHE A 287 27.01 2.32 -10.23
N ASP A 288 28.11 1.67 -10.62
CA ASP A 288 28.11 0.52 -11.55
C ASP A 288 28.48 -0.76 -10.78
N VAL A 289 27.54 -1.69 -10.71
CA VAL A 289 27.75 -2.99 -10.06
C VAL A 289 28.90 -3.80 -10.68
N ALA A 290 29.35 -3.48 -11.91
CA ALA A 290 30.53 -4.09 -12.53
C ALA A 290 31.81 -3.80 -11.74
N SER A 291 31.90 -2.71 -10.98
CA SER A 291 33.04 -2.41 -10.10
C SER A 291 33.24 -3.48 -9.01
N LEU A 292 32.21 -4.25 -8.70
CA LEU A 292 32.27 -5.34 -7.72
C LEU A 292 32.57 -6.70 -8.35
N GLN A 293 32.81 -6.79 -9.67
CA GLN A 293 33.02 -8.06 -10.35
C GLN A 293 34.41 -8.66 -10.00
N CYS A 294 34.44 -9.98 -9.79
CA CYS A 294 35.66 -10.70 -9.58
C CYS A 294 36.52 -10.73 -10.86
N ASN A 295 37.84 -10.49 -10.70
CA ASN A 295 38.82 -10.66 -11.80
C ASN A 295 39.21 -12.12 -11.99
N SER A 296 39.05 -12.94 -10.98
CA SER A 296 39.33 -14.38 -10.94
C SER A 296 38.15 -15.10 -10.25
N GLY A 297 38.33 -16.29 -9.69
CA GLY A 297 37.27 -17.02 -9.02
C GLY A 297 36.51 -16.21 -7.96
N LYS A 298 35.22 -16.53 -7.76
CA LYS A 298 34.33 -15.88 -6.78
C LYS A 298 34.90 -15.96 -5.37
N THR A 299 34.91 -14.81 -4.67
CA THR A 299 35.24 -14.69 -3.23
C THR A 299 34.13 -13.88 -2.52
N ASP A 300 34.22 -13.75 -1.21
CA ASP A 300 33.28 -12.91 -0.44
C ASP A 300 33.45 -11.40 -0.68
N ALA A 301 34.59 -11.00 -1.28
CA ALA A 301 34.90 -9.59 -1.58
C ALA A 301 34.49 -9.16 -2.98
N CYS A 302 33.91 -10.03 -3.81
CA CYS A 302 33.51 -9.71 -5.17
C CYS A 302 32.34 -10.55 -5.67
N LEU A 303 31.64 -10.11 -6.72
CA LEU A 303 30.53 -10.80 -7.35
C LEU A 303 31.02 -11.61 -8.57
N ALA A 304 30.45 -12.81 -8.77
CA ALA A 304 30.69 -13.55 -9.99
C ALA A 304 30.16 -12.80 -11.23
N PRO A 305 30.77 -12.94 -12.43
CA PRO A 305 30.32 -12.25 -13.64
C PRO A 305 28.84 -12.51 -13.96
N LYS A 306 28.33 -13.72 -13.71
CA LYS A 306 26.90 -14.07 -13.91
C LYS A 306 25.99 -13.32 -12.93
N GLN A 307 26.41 -13.09 -11.68
CA GLN A 307 25.67 -12.32 -10.68
C GLN A 307 25.60 -10.84 -11.10
N VAL A 308 26.69 -10.26 -11.57
CA VAL A 308 26.73 -8.88 -12.11
C VAL A 308 25.79 -8.76 -13.30
N GLY A 309 25.83 -9.72 -14.23
CA GLY A 309 24.91 -9.74 -15.39
C GLY A 309 23.44 -9.82 -15.01
N ALA A 310 23.08 -10.67 -14.05
CA ALA A 310 21.71 -10.77 -13.53
C ALA A 310 21.25 -9.44 -12.87
N LEU A 311 22.08 -8.85 -12.03
CA LEU A 311 21.78 -7.55 -11.40
C LEU A 311 21.58 -6.44 -12.42
N LYS A 312 22.50 -6.31 -13.40
CA LYS A 312 22.35 -5.33 -14.50
C LYS A 312 21.03 -5.55 -15.26
N LYS A 313 20.67 -6.81 -15.57
CA LYS A 313 19.40 -7.14 -16.22
C LYS A 313 18.20 -6.70 -15.39
N MET A 314 18.19 -7.00 -14.09
CA MET A 314 17.08 -6.66 -13.19
C MET A 314 16.89 -5.14 -13.06
N PHE A 315 17.97 -4.40 -12.81
CA PHE A 315 17.89 -2.95 -12.61
C PHE A 315 17.62 -2.16 -13.89
N ALA A 316 17.93 -2.72 -15.08
CA ALA A 316 17.57 -2.14 -16.36
C ALA A 316 16.08 -2.25 -16.71
N GLY A 317 15.31 -3.05 -15.95
CA GLY A 317 13.88 -3.25 -16.19
C GLY A 317 13.57 -4.17 -17.38
N PRO A 318 12.32 -4.71 -17.42
CA PRO A 318 11.89 -5.65 -18.46
C PRO A 318 11.70 -4.96 -19.80
N LYS A 319 12.05 -5.69 -20.87
CA LYS A 319 11.89 -5.26 -22.26
C LYS A 319 11.63 -6.44 -23.16
N THR A 320 11.06 -6.18 -24.33
CA THR A 320 10.92 -7.15 -25.41
C THR A 320 12.29 -7.54 -25.99
N SER A 321 12.35 -8.61 -26.80
CA SER A 321 13.55 -8.98 -27.55
C SER A 321 14.02 -7.87 -28.48
N GLY A 322 13.10 -7.06 -29.00
CA GLY A 322 13.38 -5.87 -29.82
C GLY A 322 13.81 -4.63 -29.03
N GLY A 323 13.93 -4.73 -27.69
CA GLY A 323 14.37 -3.64 -26.82
C GLY A 323 13.30 -2.66 -26.36
N THR A 324 12.02 -2.86 -26.71
CA THR A 324 10.92 -1.99 -26.24
C THR A 324 10.69 -2.19 -24.76
N PRO A 325 10.75 -1.12 -23.91
CA PRO A 325 10.51 -1.22 -22.48
C PRO A 325 9.08 -1.69 -22.16
N LEU A 326 8.94 -2.62 -21.23
CA LEU A 326 7.66 -3.11 -20.71
C LEU A 326 7.36 -2.54 -19.32
N TYR A 327 8.38 -2.07 -18.62
CA TYR A 327 8.31 -1.33 -17.37
C TYR A 327 9.54 -0.44 -17.24
N THR A 328 9.69 0.29 -16.13
CA THR A 328 10.80 1.19 -15.87
C THR A 328 12.01 0.51 -15.22
N THR A 329 13.11 1.24 -15.10
CA THR A 329 14.34 0.84 -14.39
C THR A 329 14.19 1.02 -12.88
N TRP A 330 15.17 0.51 -12.10
CA TRP A 330 15.26 0.74 -10.65
C TRP A 330 16.50 1.57 -10.30
N PRO A 331 16.43 2.44 -9.28
CA PRO A 331 17.62 3.09 -8.73
C PRO A 331 18.45 2.09 -7.91
N TRP A 332 19.74 2.34 -7.82
CA TRP A 332 20.62 1.68 -6.87
C TRP A 332 20.49 2.37 -5.52
N ASP A 333 19.83 1.71 -4.56
CA ASP A 333 19.62 2.22 -3.22
C ASP A 333 20.19 1.25 -2.18
N PRO A 334 20.94 1.72 -1.15
CA PRO A 334 21.57 0.86 -0.16
C PRO A 334 20.59 0.08 0.72
N GLY A 335 19.31 0.44 0.74
CA GLY A 335 18.26 -0.29 1.47
C GLY A 335 18.05 -1.71 0.97
N MET A 336 18.45 -2.04 -0.26
CA MET A 336 18.30 -3.38 -0.83
C MET A 336 18.98 -4.51 -0.05
N GLY A 337 20.02 -4.22 0.72
CA GLY A 337 20.77 -5.19 1.53
C GLY A 337 20.46 -5.13 3.03
N HIS A 338 19.42 -4.41 3.44
CA HIS A 338 19.22 -4.10 4.86
C HIS A 338 18.45 -5.19 5.64
N SER A 339 17.42 -5.80 5.10
CA SER A 339 16.60 -6.77 5.83
C SER A 339 16.14 -7.98 5.01
N GLN A 340 15.85 -9.08 5.71
CA GLN A 340 15.32 -10.31 5.12
C GLN A 340 13.88 -10.15 4.59
N ASN A 341 13.11 -9.21 5.14
CA ASN A 341 11.70 -9.02 4.79
C ASN A 341 11.48 -8.02 3.65
N ASP A 342 12.54 -7.42 3.15
CA ASP A 342 12.52 -6.38 2.15
C ASP A 342 12.94 -6.91 0.76
N TRP A 343 13.93 -6.33 0.11
CA TRP A 343 14.39 -6.68 -1.23
C TRP A 343 14.65 -8.18 -1.40
N ARG A 344 15.32 -8.79 -0.39
CA ARG A 344 15.55 -10.24 -0.36
C ARG A 344 14.23 -11.04 -0.36
N GLY A 345 13.32 -10.76 0.57
CA GLY A 345 12.05 -11.49 0.71
C GLY A 345 11.16 -11.41 -0.52
N TRP A 346 11.21 -10.30 -1.25
CA TRP A 346 10.46 -10.14 -2.48
C TRP A 346 11.09 -10.90 -3.65
N LYS A 347 12.38 -10.74 -3.90
CA LYS A 347 13.04 -11.23 -5.11
C LYS A 347 13.68 -12.61 -4.92
N LEU A 348 14.37 -12.84 -3.81
CA LEU A 348 15.12 -14.05 -3.55
C LEU A 348 14.38 -15.06 -2.67
N GLY A 349 13.70 -14.58 -1.63
CA GLY A 349 13.08 -15.41 -0.61
C GLY A 349 14.00 -15.69 0.59
N ASN A 350 13.54 -16.57 1.49
CA ASN A 350 14.27 -16.90 2.72
C ASN A 350 15.57 -17.67 2.42
N ALA A 351 16.68 -17.18 2.94
CA ALA A 351 18.02 -17.76 2.74
C ALA A 351 18.15 -19.22 3.22
N LEU A 352 17.37 -19.62 4.23
CA LEU A 352 17.37 -20.95 4.80
C LEU A 352 16.50 -21.95 4.03
N SER A 353 15.71 -21.50 3.05
CA SER A 353 14.83 -22.37 2.27
C SER A 353 15.61 -23.17 1.24
N SER A 354 15.25 -24.46 1.09
CA SER A 354 15.67 -25.32 -0.01
C SER A 354 14.74 -25.23 -1.24
N LYS A 355 13.66 -24.44 -1.16
CA LYS A 355 12.66 -24.26 -2.22
C LYS A 355 12.48 -22.79 -2.56
N ALA A 356 12.02 -22.51 -3.78
CA ALA A 356 11.63 -21.18 -4.20
C ALA A 356 10.46 -20.67 -3.34
N ASN A 357 10.67 -19.58 -2.61
CA ASN A 357 9.68 -19.00 -1.70
C ASN A 357 9.69 -17.46 -1.69
N SER A 358 10.21 -16.84 -2.73
CA SER A 358 10.13 -15.37 -2.88
C SER A 358 8.70 -14.91 -3.10
N ARG A 359 8.38 -13.70 -2.67
CA ARG A 359 7.04 -13.11 -2.88
C ARG A 359 6.73 -12.91 -4.36
N HIS A 360 7.72 -12.64 -5.21
CA HIS A 360 7.55 -12.62 -6.66
C HIS A 360 7.01 -13.96 -7.19
N VAL A 361 7.52 -15.08 -6.69
CA VAL A 361 7.09 -16.39 -7.15
C VAL A 361 5.66 -16.70 -6.73
N PHE A 362 5.30 -16.54 -5.46
CA PHE A 362 3.97 -17.00 -5.03
C PHE A 362 2.87 -15.94 -5.12
N LEU A 363 3.19 -14.65 -4.94
CA LEU A 363 2.17 -13.59 -4.99
C LEU A 363 1.95 -13.08 -6.42
N MET A 364 3.04 -12.77 -7.15
CA MET A 364 2.93 -12.19 -8.48
C MET A 364 2.59 -13.23 -9.54
N GLU A 365 3.08 -14.45 -9.42
CA GLU A 365 2.65 -15.54 -10.32
C GLU A 365 1.16 -15.86 -10.13
N ASP A 366 0.69 -15.93 -8.87
CA ASP A 366 -0.73 -16.15 -8.58
C ASP A 366 -1.61 -15.03 -9.15
N ALA A 367 -1.20 -13.78 -9.01
CA ALA A 367 -1.89 -12.62 -9.59
C ALA A 367 -1.87 -12.65 -11.13
N LEU A 368 -0.73 -12.96 -11.75
CA LEU A 368 -0.59 -13.10 -13.19
C LEU A 368 -1.56 -14.15 -13.74
N GLN A 369 -1.54 -15.34 -13.16
CA GLN A 369 -2.37 -16.47 -13.57
C GLN A 369 -3.87 -16.25 -13.34
N GLY A 370 -4.21 -15.61 -12.21
CA GLY A 370 -5.57 -15.51 -11.73
C GLY A 370 -6.38 -14.38 -12.34
N TYR A 371 -5.87 -13.16 -12.35
CA TYR A 371 -6.70 -12.02 -12.70
C TYR A 371 -6.03 -10.94 -13.57
N PHE A 372 -4.73 -11.02 -13.86
CA PHE A 372 -4.10 -10.08 -14.79
C PHE A 372 -4.13 -10.57 -16.23
N VAL A 373 -4.00 -11.85 -16.51
CA VAL A 373 -4.20 -12.39 -17.88
C VAL A 373 -5.68 -12.65 -18.14
N THR A 374 -6.04 -12.64 -19.44
CA THR A 374 -7.40 -12.92 -19.88
C THR A 374 -7.37 -13.84 -21.10
N PRO A 375 -8.08 -14.99 -21.03
CA PRO A 375 -8.71 -15.57 -19.84
C PRO A 375 -7.67 -15.94 -18.75
N PRO A 376 -8.09 -16.12 -17.49
CA PRO A 376 -7.21 -16.63 -16.43
C PRO A 376 -6.57 -17.98 -16.81
N ASP A 377 -5.30 -18.16 -16.51
CA ASP A 377 -4.51 -19.31 -16.98
C ASP A 377 -3.53 -19.79 -15.90
N ARG A 378 -3.88 -20.88 -15.22
CA ARG A 378 -3.04 -21.48 -14.17
C ARG A 378 -1.81 -22.22 -14.69
N SER A 379 -1.67 -22.39 -16.00
CA SER A 379 -0.47 -22.97 -16.62
C SER A 379 0.63 -21.96 -16.89
N LEU A 380 0.31 -20.68 -16.87
CA LEU A 380 1.28 -19.61 -17.11
C LEU A 380 2.26 -19.51 -15.94
N SER A 381 3.56 -19.42 -16.21
CA SER A 381 4.59 -19.31 -15.19
C SER A 381 5.49 -18.10 -15.41
N ILE A 382 5.80 -17.39 -14.33
CA ILE A 382 6.79 -16.29 -14.36
C ILE A 382 8.19 -16.77 -14.74
N TYR A 383 8.52 -18.05 -14.52
CA TYR A 383 9.79 -18.66 -14.92
C TYR A 383 9.92 -18.82 -16.46
N GLN A 384 8.80 -18.80 -17.18
CA GLN A 384 8.72 -19.04 -18.63
C GLN A 384 7.91 -17.96 -19.33
N PHE A 385 7.63 -16.82 -18.67
CA PHE A 385 6.92 -15.70 -19.26
C PHE A 385 7.64 -15.19 -20.50
N ASP A 386 6.92 -15.12 -21.61
CA ASP A 386 7.43 -14.64 -22.90
C ASP A 386 7.17 -13.12 -23.02
N PHE A 387 8.24 -12.33 -22.97
CA PHE A 387 8.15 -10.87 -22.96
C PHE A 387 7.71 -10.24 -24.28
N ASP A 388 7.68 -10.99 -25.36
CA ASP A 388 7.19 -10.52 -26.66
C ASP A 388 5.70 -10.85 -26.87
N ARG A 389 5.24 -11.99 -26.36
CA ARG A 389 3.88 -12.51 -26.59
C ARG A 389 2.92 -12.28 -25.41
N ASP A 390 3.35 -12.60 -24.19
CA ASP A 390 2.42 -12.70 -23.06
C ASP A 390 1.90 -11.36 -22.53
N PRO A 391 2.61 -10.21 -22.65
CA PRO A 391 2.08 -8.91 -22.23
C PRO A 391 0.72 -8.55 -22.87
N GLN A 392 0.48 -8.96 -24.11
CA GLN A 392 -0.79 -8.71 -24.82
C GLN A 392 -1.98 -9.40 -24.15
N ARG A 393 -1.77 -10.52 -23.47
CA ARG A 393 -2.81 -11.25 -22.72
C ARG A 393 -3.31 -10.49 -21.49
N MET A 394 -2.56 -9.46 -21.05
CA MET A 394 -2.90 -8.64 -19.90
C MET A 394 -3.70 -7.39 -20.30
N ASP A 395 -3.71 -7.00 -21.56
CA ASP A 395 -4.28 -5.74 -22.04
C ASP A 395 -5.81 -5.65 -21.82
N ALA A 396 -6.54 -6.75 -21.98
CA ALA A 396 -8.01 -6.77 -21.94
C ALA A 396 -8.59 -6.18 -20.63
N HIS A 397 -7.90 -6.36 -19.51
CA HIS A 397 -8.35 -5.87 -18.20
C HIS A 397 -7.34 -4.95 -17.47
N ALA A 398 -6.21 -4.64 -18.08
CA ALA A 398 -5.19 -3.77 -17.45
C ALA A 398 -5.79 -2.43 -16.99
N TRP A 399 -6.69 -1.84 -17.77
CA TRP A 399 -7.30 -0.54 -17.51
C TRP A 399 -8.13 -0.47 -16.21
N ILE A 400 -8.68 -1.58 -15.71
CA ILE A 400 -9.45 -1.57 -14.46
C ILE A 400 -8.53 -1.49 -13.23
N PHE A 401 -7.27 -1.96 -13.36
CA PHE A 401 -6.29 -2.00 -12.28
C PHE A 401 -5.25 -0.88 -12.36
N ASN A 402 -4.87 -0.44 -13.56
CA ASN A 402 -3.83 0.56 -13.74
C ASN A 402 -4.33 1.98 -13.41
N THR A 403 -3.55 2.70 -12.64
CA THR A 403 -3.84 4.07 -12.20
C THR A 403 -2.75 5.07 -12.59
N ALA A 404 -1.79 4.65 -13.43
CA ALA A 404 -0.67 5.50 -13.83
C ALA A 404 -0.99 6.51 -14.95
N ASP A 405 -2.13 6.34 -15.65
CA ASP A 405 -2.39 7.10 -16.88
C ASP A 405 -3.19 8.39 -16.64
N ASP A 406 -4.00 8.45 -15.57
CA ASP A 406 -4.74 9.67 -15.23
C ASP A 406 -3.92 10.57 -14.30
N VAL A 407 -3.51 11.72 -14.82
CA VAL A 407 -2.73 12.75 -14.12
C VAL A 407 -3.49 14.09 -14.01
N LYS A 408 -4.69 14.23 -14.58
CA LYS A 408 -5.44 15.49 -14.54
C LYS A 408 -6.02 15.79 -13.18
N LEU A 409 -6.65 14.81 -12.56
CA LEU A 409 -7.28 14.89 -11.22
C LEU A 409 -8.19 16.12 -11.01
N THR A 410 -8.80 16.64 -12.09
CA THR A 410 -9.55 17.92 -12.07
C THR A 410 -10.70 17.90 -11.07
N GLY A 411 -11.48 16.81 -11.01
CA GLY A 411 -12.59 16.68 -10.05
C GLY A 411 -12.11 16.64 -8.60
N PHE A 412 -10.96 16.02 -8.33
CA PHE A 412 -10.37 15.95 -7.00
C PHE A 412 -9.82 17.30 -6.54
N GLN A 413 -9.15 18.03 -7.44
CA GLN A 413 -8.65 19.39 -7.17
C GLN A 413 -9.80 20.39 -6.94
N ALA A 414 -10.83 20.36 -7.79
CA ALA A 414 -11.93 21.33 -7.75
C ALA A 414 -12.66 21.34 -6.40
N ARG A 415 -12.71 20.20 -5.70
CA ARG A 415 -13.28 20.11 -4.36
C ARG A 415 -12.31 20.39 -3.21
N GLY A 416 -11.07 20.75 -3.51
CA GLY A 416 -10.02 21.00 -2.52
C GLY A 416 -9.36 19.75 -1.94
N GLY A 417 -9.45 18.60 -2.63
CA GLY A 417 -8.83 17.35 -2.24
C GLY A 417 -7.31 17.47 -2.13
N LYS A 418 -6.70 16.71 -1.20
CA LYS A 418 -5.25 16.68 -0.98
C LYS A 418 -4.71 15.27 -1.18
N LEU A 419 -3.65 15.15 -1.98
CA LEU A 419 -3.04 13.87 -2.34
C LEU A 419 -1.55 13.87 -1.95
N MET A 420 -1.17 12.89 -1.11
CA MET A 420 0.22 12.69 -0.72
C MET A 420 0.70 11.36 -1.26
N PHE A 421 1.86 11.36 -1.90
CA PHE A 421 2.60 10.16 -2.28
C PHE A 421 3.81 9.98 -1.37
N ILE A 422 4.04 8.74 -0.94
CA ILE A 422 5.24 8.34 -0.18
C ILE A 422 5.80 7.08 -0.85
N HIS A 423 7.09 7.06 -1.21
CA HIS A 423 7.68 5.92 -1.89
C HIS A 423 9.11 5.67 -1.40
N GLY A 424 9.41 4.42 -1.04
CA GLY A 424 10.74 4.00 -0.65
C GLY A 424 11.67 3.85 -1.86
N MET A 425 12.88 4.40 -1.77
CA MET A 425 13.85 4.33 -2.88
C MET A 425 14.42 2.92 -3.09
N ALA A 426 14.36 2.05 -2.05
CA ALA A 426 14.74 0.64 -2.13
C ALA A 426 13.56 -0.29 -2.43
N ASP A 427 12.42 0.21 -2.89
CA ASP A 427 11.23 -0.63 -3.16
C ASP A 427 11.55 -1.70 -4.21
N PRO A 428 11.46 -3.00 -3.84
CA PRO A 428 11.85 -4.09 -4.74
C PRO A 428 10.77 -4.46 -5.76
N ILE A 429 9.53 -3.99 -5.60
CA ILE A 429 8.39 -4.45 -6.40
C ILE A 429 7.81 -3.35 -7.30
N PHE A 430 7.60 -2.14 -6.77
CA PHE A 430 7.15 -1.00 -7.56
C PHE A 430 8.29 0.01 -7.65
N SER A 431 8.78 0.24 -8.85
CA SER A 431 9.94 1.11 -9.02
C SER A 431 9.63 2.55 -8.60
N PRO A 432 10.46 3.17 -7.75
CA PRO A 432 10.35 4.60 -7.46
C PRO A 432 10.51 5.47 -8.70
N HIS A 433 11.19 5.01 -9.77
CA HIS A 433 11.26 5.72 -11.04
C HIS A 433 9.88 5.85 -11.71
N GLU A 434 8.98 4.84 -11.59
CA GLU A 434 7.61 4.97 -12.05
C GLU A 434 6.85 6.06 -11.28
N MET A 435 7.05 6.15 -9.96
CA MET A 435 6.43 7.18 -9.14
C MET A 435 6.92 8.57 -9.50
N VAL A 436 8.23 8.71 -9.75
CA VAL A 436 8.83 9.99 -10.19
C VAL A 436 8.25 10.41 -11.55
N ASP A 437 8.21 9.48 -12.53
CA ASP A 437 7.60 9.75 -13.85
C ASP A 437 6.13 10.19 -13.72
N TYR A 438 5.36 9.46 -12.94
CA TYR A 438 3.96 9.83 -12.70
C TYR A 438 3.83 11.25 -12.12
N TYR A 439 4.64 11.59 -11.10
CA TYR A 439 4.58 12.90 -10.45
C TYR A 439 5.08 14.02 -11.36
N GLN A 440 6.06 13.75 -12.22
CA GLN A 440 6.50 14.70 -13.25
C GLN A 440 5.38 14.98 -14.27
N ARG A 441 4.69 13.95 -14.77
CA ARG A 441 3.53 14.10 -15.67
C ARG A 441 2.37 14.81 -14.98
N LEU A 442 2.09 14.48 -13.71
CA LEU A 442 1.10 15.20 -12.89
C LEU A 442 1.45 16.68 -12.79
N THR A 443 2.72 17.01 -12.56
CA THR A 443 3.19 18.39 -12.44
C THR A 443 3.13 19.12 -13.77
N ALA A 444 3.50 18.48 -14.86
CA ALA A 444 3.43 19.04 -16.21
C ALA A 444 1.97 19.40 -16.59
N GLU A 445 1.01 18.50 -16.28
CA GLU A 445 -0.41 18.71 -16.58
C GLU A 445 -1.06 19.81 -15.74
N ASN A 446 -0.70 19.91 -14.44
CA ASN A 446 -1.36 20.80 -13.48
C ASN A 446 -0.55 22.09 -13.19
N GLY A 447 0.71 22.16 -13.65
CA GLY A 447 1.58 23.33 -13.55
C GLY A 447 1.82 23.77 -12.10
N ALA A 448 1.90 25.09 -11.90
CA ALA A 448 2.16 25.73 -10.59
C ALA A 448 1.13 25.39 -9.51
N LYS A 449 -0.05 24.87 -9.86
CA LYS A 449 -1.08 24.44 -8.90
C LYS A 449 -0.80 23.08 -8.26
N THR A 450 0.11 22.28 -8.80
CA THR A 450 0.41 20.95 -8.26
C THR A 450 0.76 20.99 -6.77
N PRO A 451 1.62 21.89 -6.28
CA PRO A 451 1.92 21.97 -4.86
C PRO A 451 0.73 22.34 -3.95
N ASP A 452 -0.34 22.89 -4.48
CA ASP A 452 -1.52 23.26 -3.67
C ASP A 452 -2.33 22.03 -3.25
N PHE A 453 -2.25 20.93 -4.03
CA PHE A 453 -3.06 19.75 -3.76
C PHE A 453 -2.25 18.44 -3.66
N SER A 454 -1.01 18.39 -4.17
CA SER A 454 -0.21 17.15 -4.17
C SER A 454 1.23 17.36 -3.69
N ARG A 455 1.79 16.32 -3.04
CA ARG A 455 3.20 16.20 -2.63
C ARG A 455 3.70 14.78 -2.86
N LEU A 456 4.95 14.66 -3.28
CA LEU A 456 5.69 13.41 -3.34
C LEU A 456 6.84 13.44 -2.32
N PHE A 457 6.92 12.40 -1.51
CA PHE A 457 8.03 12.14 -0.60
C PHE A 457 8.71 10.85 -1.02
N LEU A 458 9.95 10.94 -1.46
CA LEU A 458 10.84 9.81 -1.69
C LEU A 458 11.65 9.58 -0.41
N VAL A 459 11.67 8.34 0.08
CA VAL A 459 12.33 7.98 1.33
C VAL A 459 13.53 7.10 1.02
N PRO A 460 14.78 7.66 1.08
CA PRO A 460 16.01 6.91 0.86
C PRO A 460 16.11 5.73 1.83
N GLY A 461 16.62 4.60 1.38
CA GLY A 461 16.80 3.42 2.19
C GLY A 461 15.52 2.68 2.63
N MET A 462 14.34 3.21 2.36
CA MET A 462 13.09 2.53 2.69
C MET A 462 12.71 1.53 1.60
N GLY A 463 12.31 0.34 2.02
CA GLY A 463 11.78 -0.70 1.15
C GLY A 463 10.30 -0.54 0.82
N HIS A 464 9.61 -1.68 0.54
CA HIS A 464 8.20 -1.68 0.19
C HIS A 464 7.29 -1.41 1.39
N CYS A 465 6.68 -0.25 1.45
CA CYS A 465 5.76 0.23 2.50
C CYS A 465 6.41 0.55 3.85
N GLN A 466 7.55 -0.01 4.15
CA GLN A 466 8.26 0.13 5.43
C GLN A 466 9.62 -0.57 5.35
N GLY A 467 10.37 -0.52 6.44
CA GLY A 467 11.65 -1.23 6.53
C GLY A 467 12.77 -0.53 5.80
N GLY A 468 13.97 -1.12 5.82
CA GLY A 468 15.18 -0.54 5.27
C GLY A 468 15.94 0.34 6.28
N ALA A 469 16.93 1.07 5.78
CA ALA A 469 17.86 1.82 6.64
C ALA A 469 17.25 3.09 7.25
N ALA A 470 16.17 3.62 6.66
CA ALA A 470 15.56 4.89 7.08
C ALA A 470 14.37 4.72 8.06
N THR A 471 14.07 3.48 8.52
CA THR A 471 12.91 3.22 9.40
C THR A 471 13.26 2.45 10.66
#